data_316b1fbc955541c8915770fdb0971726
#
_entry.id   316b1fbc955541c8915770fdb0971726
#
_cell.length_a   1.000
_cell.length_b   1.000
_cell.length_c   1.000
_cell.angle_alpha   90.00
_cell.angle_beta   90.00
_cell.angle_gamma   90.00
#
_symmetry.space_group_name_H-M   'P 1'
#
loop_
_entity.id
_entity.type
_entity.pdbx_description
1 polymer ?
#
loop_
_entity_poly.entity_id
_entity_poly.type
_entity_poly.pdbx_seq_one_letter_code
_entity_poly.pdbx_strand_id
1 'polypeptide(L)'
;MNTLPAAYADVSRMPGRRAFVTGGSAFLAAFFFRGAAEAAPYQGVTAHSGRGVLLGRVRCSLGRPYVLGAEGPAAFDCSGLIRWLYAGIGLSLPRLAKDQGNTGMPVRDSLRFGDVILFKRVGRGWHTGMFLARSFFVHAAGREKGVIISSLRESYFRKQFRGARRYLR
;
A
#
# COMPACT_ATOMS: atom_id res chain seq x y z
N MET A 1 10.80 -19.77 13.66
CA MET A 1 9.44 -20.30 13.45
C MET A 1 8.45 -19.26 13.92
N ASN A 2 7.89 -18.45 13.01
CA ASN A 2 6.88 -17.43 13.37
C ASN A 2 5.53 -17.94 12.94
N THR A 3 4.80 -18.53 13.86
CA THR A 3 3.39 -18.89 13.69
C THR A 3 2.52 -17.64 13.63
N LEU A 4 1.84 -17.43 12.53
CA LEU A 4 0.81 -16.40 12.39
C LEU A 4 -0.35 -16.69 13.36
N PRO A 5 -0.93 -15.68 14.03
CA PRO A 5 -2.07 -15.91 14.89
C PRO A 5 -3.28 -16.44 14.10
N ALA A 6 -4.00 -17.37 14.67
CA ALA A 6 -5.08 -18.19 14.10
C ALA A 6 -6.27 -17.45 13.42
N ALA A 7 -6.30 -16.13 13.44
CA ALA A 7 -7.32 -15.32 12.77
C ALA A 7 -7.12 -15.20 11.22
N TYR A 8 -6.09 -15.85 10.66
CA TYR A 8 -5.75 -15.76 9.24
C TYR A 8 -5.98 -17.06 8.44
N ALA A 9 -6.53 -18.10 9.04
CA ALA A 9 -6.46 -19.47 8.49
C ALA A 9 -7.67 -19.94 7.67
N ASP A 10 -8.65 -19.08 7.30
CA ASP A 10 -9.78 -19.59 6.51
C ASP A 10 -10.12 -18.70 5.31
N VAL A 11 -9.51 -18.97 4.18
CA VAL A 11 -9.81 -18.36 2.87
C VAL A 11 -9.92 -19.43 1.76
N SER A 12 -10.08 -20.73 2.10
CA SER A 12 -10.13 -21.81 1.09
C SER A 12 -11.53 -22.10 0.52
N ARG A 13 -12.56 -21.31 0.85
CA ARG A 13 -13.91 -21.52 0.32
C ARG A 13 -14.44 -20.27 -0.39
N MET A 14 -14.17 -20.16 -1.69
CA MET A 14 -14.98 -19.34 -2.60
C MET A 14 -15.43 -20.18 -3.79
N PRO A 15 -16.73 -20.17 -4.14
CA PRO A 15 -17.31 -21.00 -5.21
C PRO A 15 -16.97 -20.45 -6.60
N GLY A 16 -16.97 -21.38 -7.54
CA GLY A 16 -16.50 -21.33 -8.91
C GLY A 16 -17.03 -20.20 -9.79
N ARG A 17 -16.16 -19.81 -10.69
CA ARG A 17 -16.43 -18.98 -11.86
C ARG A 17 -17.27 -19.72 -12.87
N ARG A 18 -18.38 -19.16 -13.31
CA ARG A 18 -19.00 -19.46 -14.59
C ARG A 18 -18.62 -18.39 -15.61
N ALA A 19 -17.97 -18.83 -16.66
CA ALA A 19 -17.66 -18.03 -17.83
C ALA A 19 -18.92 -17.78 -18.63
N PHE A 20 -19.14 -16.52 -19.06
CA PHE A 20 -20.02 -16.19 -20.18
C PHE A 20 -19.17 -15.57 -21.29
N VAL A 21 -19.13 -16.27 -22.42
CA VAL A 21 -18.60 -15.81 -23.70
C VAL A 21 -19.79 -15.38 -24.55
N THR A 22 -19.84 -14.15 -24.98
CA THR A 22 -20.50 -13.71 -26.22
C THR A 22 -19.84 -12.42 -26.71
N GLY A 23 -19.35 -12.41 -27.77
CA GLY A 23 -19.04 -11.93 -29.06
C GLY A 23 -19.52 -10.51 -29.38
N GLY A 24 -18.69 -9.77 -30.13
CA GLY A 24 -19.14 -8.57 -30.86
C GLY A 24 -18.09 -7.48 -31.05
N SER A 25 -17.47 -7.49 -32.21
CA SER A 25 -17.02 -6.35 -33.03
C SER A 25 -16.12 -5.24 -32.48
N ALA A 26 -15.03 -5.10 -33.23
CA ALA A 26 -13.99 -4.06 -33.17
C ALA A 26 -14.55 -2.65 -33.43
N PHE A 27 -14.07 -1.71 -32.60
CA PHE A 27 -13.88 -0.32 -33.01
C PHE A 27 -12.51 0.16 -32.49
N LEU A 28 -11.56 0.33 -33.42
CA LEU A 28 -10.33 1.07 -33.19
C LEU A 28 -10.70 2.55 -32.98
N ALA A 29 -10.52 3.05 -31.77
CA ALA A 29 -10.41 4.47 -31.52
C ALA A 29 -9.04 4.73 -30.88
N ALA A 30 -8.10 5.19 -31.71
CA ALA A 30 -6.82 5.71 -31.26
C ALA A 30 -7.06 7.00 -30.47
N PHE A 31 -7.07 6.94 -29.14
CA PHE A 31 -7.01 8.12 -28.29
C PHE A 31 -5.55 8.42 -27.97
N PHE A 32 -5.03 9.42 -28.63
CA PHE A 32 -3.80 10.11 -28.21
C PHE A 32 -4.06 10.77 -26.84
N PHE A 33 -3.64 10.12 -25.77
CA PHE A 33 -3.58 10.74 -24.46
C PHE A 33 -2.31 11.57 -24.33
N ARG A 34 -2.40 12.81 -24.81
CA ARG A 34 -1.48 13.88 -24.45
C ARG A 34 -2.14 14.62 -23.30
N GLY A 35 -1.71 14.35 -22.06
CA GLY A 35 -2.24 15.02 -20.90
C GLY A 35 -1.28 14.86 -19.73
N ALA A 36 -0.63 15.97 -19.36
CA ALA A 36 0.04 16.08 -18.09
C ALA A 36 -0.94 15.61 -16.98
N ALA A 37 -0.53 14.65 -16.19
CA ALA A 37 -1.31 14.22 -15.03
C ALA A 37 -1.28 15.35 -14.00
N GLU A 38 -2.19 16.30 -14.13
CA GLU A 38 -2.61 17.14 -13.02
C GLU A 38 -3.10 16.19 -11.93
N ALA A 39 -2.51 16.33 -10.75
CA ALA A 39 -2.95 15.62 -9.56
C ALA A 39 -4.41 15.97 -9.32
N ALA A 40 -5.32 15.08 -9.71
CA ALA A 40 -6.73 15.26 -9.44
C ALA A 40 -6.95 15.47 -7.94
N PRO A 41 -7.74 16.46 -7.54
CA PRO A 41 -8.01 16.70 -6.13
C PRO A 41 -8.62 15.44 -5.52
N TYR A 42 -8.19 15.11 -4.31
CA TYR A 42 -8.66 14.00 -3.49
C TYR A 42 -10.19 13.92 -3.43
N GLN A 43 -10.81 13.28 -4.39
CA GLN A 43 -12.26 13.08 -4.39
C GLN A 43 -12.59 11.68 -3.85
N GLY A 44 -12.99 11.66 -2.58
CA GLY A 44 -14.06 10.82 -2.13
C GLY A 44 -13.89 9.30 -2.04
N VAL A 45 -12.67 8.73 -2.00
CA VAL A 45 -12.56 7.30 -1.63
C VAL A 45 -12.74 7.18 -0.12
N THR A 46 -13.91 6.71 0.30
CA THR A 46 -14.17 6.46 1.72
C THR A 46 -13.35 5.27 2.21
N ALA A 47 -12.92 5.31 3.47
CA ALA A 47 -12.18 4.21 4.09
C ALA A 47 -12.93 2.85 3.99
N HIS A 48 -14.26 2.88 3.93
CA HIS A 48 -15.09 1.68 3.79
C HIS A 48 -14.97 1.03 2.42
N SER A 49 -15.10 1.79 1.33
CA SER A 49 -15.07 1.24 -0.04
C SER A 49 -13.68 0.76 -0.45
N GLY A 50 -12.62 1.43 0.00
CA GLY A 50 -11.24 1.09 -0.34
C GLY A 50 -10.59 0.00 0.52
N ARG A 51 -11.13 -0.27 1.72
CA ARG A 51 -10.50 -1.17 2.70
C ARG A 51 -10.33 -2.60 2.17
N GLY A 52 -11.33 -3.15 1.53
CA GLY A 52 -11.29 -4.50 0.97
C GLY A 52 -10.22 -4.63 -0.11
N VAL A 53 -10.15 -3.65 -1.01
CA VAL A 53 -9.14 -3.59 -2.08
C VAL A 53 -7.74 -3.49 -1.50
N LEU A 54 -7.52 -2.59 -0.53
CA LEU A 54 -6.22 -2.43 0.13
C LEU A 54 -5.79 -3.71 0.83
N LEU A 55 -6.68 -4.38 1.58
CA LEU A 55 -6.38 -5.65 2.24
C LEU A 55 -6.06 -6.76 1.24
N GLY A 56 -6.79 -6.85 0.14
CA GLY A 56 -6.50 -7.78 -0.95
C GLY A 56 -5.10 -7.55 -1.52
N ARG A 57 -4.75 -6.29 -1.80
CA ARG A 57 -3.43 -5.94 -2.30
C ARG A 57 -2.32 -6.18 -1.27
N VAL A 58 -2.54 -5.89 0.00
CA VAL A 58 -1.58 -6.26 1.06
C VAL A 58 -1.30 -7.76 1.02
N ARG A 59 -2.33 -8.61 0.98
CA ARG A 59 -2.15 -10.07 0.90
C ARG A 59 -1.34 -10.49 -0.33
N CYS A 60 -1.62 -9.92 -1.50
CA CYS A 60 -0.90 -10.22 -2.74
C CYS A 60 0.56 -9.75 -2.72
N SER A 61 0.89 -8.73 -1.92
CA SER A 61 2.24 -8.17 -1.81
C SER A 61 3.12 -8.89 -0.80
N LEU A 62 2.55 -9.56 0.22
CA LEU A 62 3.32 -10.23 1.26
C LEU A 62 4.31 -11.26 0.68
N GLY A 63 5.53 -11.26 1.21
CA GLY A 63 6.62 -12.12 0.75
C GLY A 63 7.25 -11.72 -0.59
N ARG A 64 6.74 -10.71 -1.29
CA ARG A 64 7.39 -10.21 -2.52
C ARG A 64 8.76 -9.62 -2.20
N PRO A 65 9.75 -9.81 -3.09
CA PRO A 65 11.11 -9.34 -2.85
C PRO A 65 11.19 -7.80 -2.81
N TYR A 66 12.19 -7.32 -2.08
CA TYR A 66 12.56 -5.90 -2.11
C TYR A 66 13.54 -5.63 -3.26
N VAL A 67 13.15 -4.73 -4.14
CA VAL A 67 14.04 -4.20 -5.19
C VAL A 67 13.93 -2.67 -5.18
N LEU A 68 15.06 -1.98 -5.04
CA LEU A 68 15.09 -0.51 -5.06
C LEU A 68 14.57 0.01 -6.40
N GLY A 69 13.64 0.94 -6.36
CA GLY A 69 12.98 1.49 -7.54
C GLY A 69 11.76 0.71 -8.02
N ALA A 70 11.50 -0.49 -7.50
CA ALA A 70 10.36 -1.30 -7.93
C ALA A 70 9.04 -0.81 -7.30
N GLU A 71 7.97 -0.84 -8.12
CA GLU A 71 6.61 -0.40 -7.78
C GLU A 71 5.55 -1.51 -7.93
N GLY A 72 5.99 -2.78 -8.00
CA GLY A 72 5.11 -3.96 -8.07
C GLY A 72 4.67 -4.35 -9.49
N PRO A 73 3.87 -5.42 -9.60
CA PRO A 73 3.46 -6.34 -8.53
C PRO A 73 4.49 -7.42 -8.16
N ALA A 74 5.56 -7.61 -8.98
CA ALA A 74 6.55 -8.68 -8.76
C ALA A 74 7.52 -8.38 -7.61
N ALA A 75 7.90 -7.12 -7.44
CA ALA A 75 8.84 -6.64 -6.42
C ALA A 75 8.48 -5.22 -5.99
N PHE A 76 8.98 -4.78 -4.84
CA PHE A 76 8.68 -3.47 -4.29
C PHE A 76 9.88 -2.85 -3.59
N ASP A 77 10.02 -1.52 -3.67
CA ASP A 77 10.67 -0.76 -2.61
C ASP A 77 9.62 -0.22 -1.62
N CYS A 78 10.05 0.49 -0.56
CA CYS A 78 9.14 0.92 0.50
C CYS A 78 8.02 1.85 0.00
N SER A 79 8.35 2.87 -0.77
CA SER A 79 7.38 3.83 -1.30
C SER A 79 6.64 3.32 -2.53
N GLY A 80 7.25 2.45 -3.32
CA GLY A 80 6.62 1.76 -4.44
C GLY A 80 5.50 0.84 -3.98
N LEU A 81 5.70 0.12 -2.88
CA LEU A 81 4.63 -0.67 -2.26
C LEU A 81 3.43 0.21 -1.91
N ILE A 82 3.65 1.33 -1.23
CA ILE A 82 2.58 2.24 -0.82
C ILE A 82 1.85 2.80 -2.05
N ARG A 83 2.58 3.25 -3.06
CA ARG A 83 1.96 3.70 -4.32
C ARG A 83 1.09 2.62 -4.95
N TRP A 84 1.61 1.40 -5.06
CA TRP A 84 0.89 0.29 -5.64
C TRP A 84 -0.36 -0.06 -4.85
N LEU A 85 -0.31 -0.08 -3.52
CA LEU A 85 -1.47 -0.31 -2.69
C LEU A 85 -2.58 0.70 -2.99
N TYR A 86 -2.25 1.99 -2.95
CA TYR A 86 -3.22 3.08 -3.13
C TYR A 86 -3.71 3.24 -4.58
N ALA A 87 -2.91 2.90 -5.57
CA ALA A 87 -3.36 2.86 -6.96
C ALA A 87 -4.54 1.90 -7.17
N GLY A 88 -4.66 0.86 -6.33
CA GLY A 88 -5.79 -0.06 -6.37
C GLY A 88 -7.14 0.55 -6.00
N ILE A 89 -7.12 1.69 -5.35
CA ILE A 89 -8.31 2.46 -4.98
C ILE A 89 -8.38 3.81 -5.71
N GLY A 90 -7.62 3.96 -6.79
CA GLY A 90 -7.63 5.16 -7.63
C GLY A 90 -6.85 6.34 -7.06
N LEU A 91 -6.04 6.16 -6.01
CA LEU A 91 -5.23 7.23 -5.42
C LEU A 91 -3.78 7.14 -5.90
N SER A 92 -3.28 8.23 -6.50
CA SER A 92 -1.89 8.36 -6.91
C SER A 92 -1.09 9.05 -5.81
N LEU A 93 -0.11 8.37 -5.23
CA LEU A 93 0.78 8.91 -4.21
C LEU A 93 2.16 9.25 -4.82
N PRO A 94 2.91 10.19 -4.21
CA PRO A 94 4.27 10.51 -4.65
C PRO A 94 5.19 9.30 -4.67
N ARG A 95 6.18 9.33 -5.58
CA ARG A 95 7.14 8.21 -5.74
C ARG A 95 8.04 8.03 -4.52
N LEU A 96 8.51 9.10 -3.93
CA LEU A 96 9.49 9.03 -2.85
C LEU A 96 8.82 9.01 -1.47
N ALA A 97 9.37 8.23 -0.55
CA ALA A 97 8.88 8.13 0.81
C ALA A 97 8.85 9.49 1.55
N LYS A 98 9.83 10.37 1.28
CA LYS A 98 9.85 11.74 1.81
C LYS A 98 8.64 12.53 1.35
N ASP A 99 8.31 12.44 0.06
CA ASP A 99 7.23 13.23 -0.54
C ASP A 99 5.86 12.68 -0.14
N GLN A 100 5.73 11.36 0.07
CA GLN A 100 4.56 10.77 0.74
C GLN A 100 4.35 11.34 2.15
N GLY A 101 5.43 11.75 2.82
CA GLY A 101 5.38 12.44 4.11
C GLY A 101 4.96 13.90 4.02
N ASN A 102 5.03 14.53 2.86
CA ASN A 102 4.68 15.93 2.66
C ASN A 102 3.27 16.11 2.08
N THR A 103 2.60 15.03 1.69
CA THR A 103 1.25 15.02 1.13
C THR A 103 0.28 14.30 2.05
N GLY A 104 -1.03 14.37 1.77
CA GLY A 104 -2.06 13.84 2.65
C GLY A 104 -2.25 14.65 3.94
N MET A 105 -3.25 14.31 4.72
CA MET A 105 -3.55 14.99 5.98
C MET A 105 -2.61 14.47 7.09
N PRO A 106 -1.96 15.34 7.89
CA PRO A 106 -1.18 14.91 9.03
C PRO A 106 -2.10 14.22 10.06
N VAL A 107 -1.72 13.04 10.51
CA VAL A 107 -2.44 12.32 11.56
C VAL A 107 -2.01 12.87 12.91
N ARG A 108 -2.97 13.47 13.63
CA ARG A 108 -2.78 14.04 14.96
C ARG A 108 -3.53 13.28 16.06
N ASP A 109 -4.40 12.37 15.65
CA ASP A 109 -5.18 11.47 16.48
C ASP A 109 -4.58 10.05 16.47
N SER A 110 -5.39 9.05 16.81
CA SER A 110 -4.98 7.66 16.71
C SER A 110 -4.82 7.21 15.25
N LEU A 111 -3.83 6.33 15.03
CA LEU A 111 -3.62 5.68 13.75
C LEU A 111 -4.84 4.83 13.37
N ARG A 112 -5.23 4.92 12.10
CA ARG A 112 -6.33 4.14 11.50
C ARG A 112 -5.81 3.30 10.34
N PHE A 113 -6.52 2.24 10.03
CA PHE A 113 -6.22 1.43 8.85
C PHE A 113 -6.04 2.31 7.61
N GLY A 114 -4.95 2.09 6.88
CA GLY A 114 -4.62 2.87 5.69
C GLY A 114 -3.79 4.12 5.96
N ASP A 115 -3.49 4.50 7.21
CA ASP A 115 -2.57 5.61 7.44
C ASP A 115 -1.15 5.23 6.96
N VAL A 116 -0.53 6.10 6.18
CA VAL A 116 0.85 5.94 5.72
C VAL A 116 1.80 6.40 6.83
N ILE A 117 2.61 5.48 7.34
CA ILE A 117 3.56 5.72 8.42
C ILE A 117 4.92 6.09 7.86
N LEU A 118 5.58 7.02 8.50
CA LEU A 118 6.86 7.56 8.09
C LEU A 118 7.93 7.32 9.14
N PHE A 119 9.08 6.86 8.67
CA PHE A 119 10.27 6.62 9.48
C PHE A 119 11.46 7.37 8.89
N LYS A 120 12.33 7.90 9.74
CA LYS A 120 13.64 8.43 9.35
C LYS A 120 14.73 7.51 9.88
N ARG A 121 15.32 6.72 9.00
CA ARG A 121 16.37 5.77 9.35
C ARG A 121 17.73 6.44 9.27
N VAL A 122 18.52 6.33 10.34
CA VAL A 122 19.89 6.87 10.36
C VAL A 122 20.72 6.20 9.27
N GLY A 123 21.42 6.99 8.46
CA GLY A 123 22.24 6.51 7.34
C GLY A 123 21.50 5.89 6.15
N ARG A 124 20.17 5.67 6.26
CA ARG A 124 19.36 5.00 5.21
C ARG A 124 18.20 5.82 4.65
N GLY A 125 18.03 7.06 5.11
CA GLY A 125 17.01 7.97 4.61
C GLY A 125 15.58 7.66 5.07
N TRP A 126 14.60 8.14 4.31
CA TRP A 126 13.18 7.96 4.62
C TRP A 126 12.71 6.55 4.29
N HIS A 127 11.77 6.08 5.07
CA HIS A 127 11.08 4.81 4.89
C HIS A 127 9.60 4.96 5.21
N THR A 128 8.77 4.14 4.59
CA THR A 128 7.33 4.23 4.72
C THR A 128 6.70 2.84 4.80
N GLY A 129 5.52 2.79 5.43
CA GLY A 129 4.67 1.62 5.51
C GLY A 129 3.21 2.04 5.63
N MET A 130 2.28 1.11 5.57
CA MET A 130 0.85 1.35 5.77
C MET A 130 0.37 0.67 7.05
N PHE A 131 -0.27 1.44 7.92
CA PHE A 131 -0.85 0.94 9.17
C PHE A 131 -2.05 0.03 8.89
N LEU A 132 -2.10 -1.09 9.59
CA LEU A 132 -3.16 -2.08 9.46
C LEU A 132 -4.14 -2.03 10.64
N ALA A 133 -3.67 -2.40 11.81
CA ALA A 133 -4.47 -2.38 13.04
C ALA A 133 -3.59 -2.56 14.28
N ARG A 134 -4.06 -2.14 15.43
CA ARG A 134 -3.37 -2.26 16.73
C ARG A 134 -2.00 -1.59 16.73
N SER A 135 -0.94 -2.32 16.44
CA SER A 135 0.41 -1.79 16.27
C SER A 135 1.06 -2.27 14.97
N PHE A 136 0.33 -3.01 14.15
CA PHE A 136 0.89 -3.66 12.96
C PHE A 136 0.81 -2.78 11.73
N PHE A 137 1.82 -2.88 10.88
CA PHE A 137 1.89 -2.20 9.60
C PHE A 137 2.61 -3.07 8.57
N VAL A 138 2.27 -2.90 7.29
CA VAL A 138 2.93 -3.55 6.15
C VAL A 138 3.97 -2.61 5.54
N HIS A 139 5.13 -3.16 5.18
CA HIS A 139 6.19 -2.42 4.49
C HIS A 139 7.12 -3.34 3.70
N ALA A 140 7.81 -2.81 2.70
CA ALA A 140 8.92 -3.49 2.05
C ALA A 140 10.19 -3.22 2.87
N ALA A 141 10.58 -4.18 3.72
CA ALA A 141 11.54 -4.00 4.80
C ALA A 141 13.00 -3.87 4.34
N GLY A 142 13.37 -4.61 3.30
CA GLY A 142 14.71 -4.65 2.71
C GLY A 142 14.96 -5.96 1.95
N ARG A 143 16.14 -6.08 1.35
CA ARG A 143 16.48 -7.18 0.42
C ARG A 143 16.30 -8.58 1.02
N GLU A 144 16.65 -8.73 2.30
CA GLU A 144 16.58 -10.04 2.97
C GLU A 144 15.16 -10.45 3.38
N LYS A 145 14.28 -9.47 3.61
CA LYS A 145 12.95 -9.72 4.20
C LYS A 145 11.80 -9.52 3.22
N GLY A 146 12.00 -8.73 2.15
CA GLY A 146 10.92 -8.39 1.23
C GLY A 146 9.79 -7.61 1.91
N VAL A 147 8.57 -7.87 1.47
CA VAL A 147 7.34 -7.27 2.03
C VAL A 147 6.86 -8.10 3.22
N ILE A 148 6.83 -7.46 4.39
CA ILE A 148 6.42 -8.10 5.65
C ILE A 148 5.49 -7.21 6.46
N ILE A 149 4.87 -7.78 7.48
CA ILE A 149 4.18 -7.07 8.55
C ILE A 149 5.11 -6.97 9.75
N SER A 150 5.25 -5.76 10.30
CA SER A 150 6.03 -5.47 11.51
C SER A 150 5.17 -4.73 12.53
N SER A 151 5.69 -4.56 13.74
CA SER A 151 5.00 -3.87 14.82
C SER A 151 5.67 -2.55 15.21
N LEU A 152 4.88 -1.50 15.37
CA LEU A 152 5.32 -0.21 15.95
C LEU A 152 5.79 -0.34 17.41
N ARG A 153 5.49 -1.47 18.09
CA ARG A 153 6.00 -1.74 19.44
C ARG A 153 7.47 -2.12 19.47
N GLU A 154 8.02 -2.57 18.35
CA GLU A 154 9.45 -2.85 18.24
C GLU A 154 10.28 -1.57 18.46
N SER A 155 11.30 -1.65 19.32
CA SER A 155 12.12 -0.51 19.71
C SER A 155 12.75 0.20 18.51
N TYR A 156 13.13 -0.57 17.49
CA TYR A 156 13.68 -0.07 16.24
C TYR A 156 12.71 0.90 15.55
N PHE A 157 11.44 0.53 15.36
CA PHE A 157 10.46 1.38 14.68
C PHE A 157 10.03 2.56 15.54
N ARG A 158 9.87 2.34 16.86
CA ARG A 158 9.51 3.43 17.78
C ARG A 158 10.51 4.59 17.75
N LYS A 159 11.81 4.29 17.74
CA LYS A 159 12.88 5.31 17.70
C LYS A 159 12.89 6.10 16.38
N GLN A 160 12.48 5.49 15.30
CA GLN A 160 12.57 6.06 13.96
C GLN A 160 11.26 6.67 13.45
N PHE A 161 10.16 6.48 14.14
CA PHE A 161 8.85 7.03 13.78
C PHE A 161 8.89 8.56 13.72
N ARG A 162 8.31 9.13 12.67
CA ARG A 162 8.28 10.59 12.42
C ARG A 162 6.88 11.11 12.13
N GLY A 163 5.88 10.28 12.26
CA GLY A 163 4.49 10.64 12.03
C GLY A 163 3.80 9.78 11.00
N ALA A 164 2.59 10.17 10.67
CA ALA A 164 1.78 9.49 9.67
C ALA A 164 0.97 10.49 8.83
N ARG A 165 0.52 10.04 7.68
CA ARG A 165 -0.34 10.77 6.75
C ARG A 165 -1.59 9.96 6.44
N ARG A 166 -2.74 10.60 6.47
CA ARG A 166 -4.03 10.02 6.13
C ARG A 166 -4.43 10.45 4.72
N TYR A 167 -4.70 9.47 3.88
CA TYR A 167 -5.13 9.66 2.51
C TYR A 167 -6.58 9.19 2.31
N LEU A 168 -7.12 8.39 3.23
CA LEU A 168 -8.51 7.96 3.25
C LEU A 168 -9.33 8.85 4.19
N ARG A 169 -10.53 9.21 3.78
CA ARG A 169 -11.49 9.97 4.59
C ARG A 169 -12.50 9.04 5.24
#